data_02e46786fd1421af108932e4eb118194
#
_entry.id   02e46786fd1421af108932e4eb118194
#
_cell.length_a   1.000
_cell.length_b   1.000
_cell.length_c   1.000
_cell.angle_alpha   90.00
_cell.angle_beta   90.00
_cell.angle_gamma   90.00
#
_symmetry.space_group_name_H-M   'P 1'
#
loop_
_entity.id
_entity.type
_entity.pdbx_description
1 polymer ?
#
loop_
_entity_poly.entity_id
_entity_poly.type
_entity_poly.pdbx_seq_one_letter_code
_entity_poly.pdbx_strand_id
1 'polypeptide(L)'
;VGFKPQSLNDAEAAALPLTAITAYELLFEHLNIVKQAPDSKTKSDEVILVTGAAGGVGSIFIQLAKAITGATVIATASRESSQAWVKKLGADHVVDHTKPLPAQIEALNIGSVTHVASLHSTDTYFETYTEVLTPFGKIAMIDDPESLDVSKLKMKSLSLHWEFMFARSMFNAKDLIEQSKLLNHVADLIDQGYVQTTIGKNLGTI
;
A
#
# COMPACT_ATOMS: atom_id res chain seq x y z
N VAL A 1 -7.44 -7.93 18.07
CA VAL A 1 -7.65 -9.20 17.33
C VAL A 1 -8.91 -9.04 16.51
N GLY A 2 -8.88 -9.41 15.23
CA GLY A 2 -10.04 -9.41 14.33
C GLY A 2 -10.65 -10.82 14.18
N PHE A 3 -11.81 -10.88 13.56
CA PHE A 3 -12.42 -12.15 13.17
C PHE A 3 -11.68 -12.76 11.96
N LYS A 4 -11.64 -14.09 11.91
CA LYS A 4 -11.17 -14.80 10.73
C LYS A 4 -12.20 -14.67 9.60
N PRO A 5 -11.82 -14.37 8.34
CA PRO A 5 -12.73 -14.49 7.21
C PRO A 5 -13.34 -15.90 7.14
N GLN A 6 -14.65 -15.98 6.91
CA GLN A 6 -15.37 -17.28 6.88
C GLN A 6 -15.01 -18.10 5.64
N SER A 7 -14.70 -17.41 4.53
CA SER A 7 -14.34 -18.01 3.25
C SER A 7 -12.92 -18.62 3.19
N LEU A 8 -12.06 -18.33 4.18
CA LEU A 8 -10.67 -18.78 4.19
C LEU A 8 -10.41 -19.91 5.19
N ASN A 9 -9.50 -20.82 4.82
CA ASN A 9 -8.93 -21.76 5.78
C ASN A 9 -7.93 -21.06 6.73
N ASP A 10 -7.45 -21.76 7.75
CA ASP A 10 -6.60 -21.17 8.79
C ASP A 10 -5.23 -20.69 8.25
N ALA A 11 -4.63 -21.42 7.31
CA ALA A 11 -3.36 -21.04 6.71
C ALA A 11 -3.50 -19.76 5.84
N GLU A 12 -4.56 -19.67 5.07
CA GLU A 12 -4.88 -18.49 4.26
C GLU A 12 -5.16 -17.27 5.14
N ALA A 13 -5.93 -17.46 6.21
CA ALA A 13 -6.26 -16.39 7.15
C ALA A 13 -5.04 -15.93 7.95
N ALA A 14 -4.14 -16.83 8.34
CA ALA A 14 -2.92 -16.49 9.09
C ALA A 14 -1.95 -15.60 8.30
N ALA A 15 -2.01 -15.62 6.98
CA ALA A 15 -1.16 -14.80 6.12
C ALA A 15 -1.59 -13.31 6.03
N LEU A 16 -2.72 -12.94 6.62
CA LEU A 16 -3.33 -11.62 6.43
C LEU A 16 -2.98 -10.57 7.49
N PRO A 17 -2.99 -10.85 8.81
CA PRO A 17 -3.09 -9.79 9.82
C PRO A 17 -1.99 -8.74 9.73
N LEU A 18 -0.72 -9.15 9.62
CA LEU A 18 0.40 -8.22 9.54
C LEU A 18 0.28 -7.31 8.32
N THR A 19 0.17 -7.90 7.15
CA THR A 19 0.14 -7.17 5.88
C THR A 19 -1.13 -6.32 5.71
N ALA A 20 -2.25 -6.80 6.26
CA ALA A 20 -3.52 -6.08 6.21
C ALA A 20 -3.53 -4.85 7.13
N ILE A 21 -3.01 -4.97 8.37
CA ILE A 21 -2.88 -3.83 9.27
C ILE A 21 -1.99 -2.77 8.61
N THR A 22 -0.79 -3.16 8.20
CA THR A 22 0.18 -2.25 7.57
C THR A 22 -0.42 -1.55 6.33
N ALA A 23 -1.02 -2.30 5.40
CA ALA A 23 -1.58 -1.72 4.19
C ALA A 23 -2.76 -0.77 4.47
N TYR A 24 -3.60 -1.11 5.44
CA TYR A 24 -4.76 -0.31 5.82
C TYR A 24 -4.34 0.99 6.53
N GLU A 25 -3.42 0.90 7.50
CA GLU A 25 -2.89 2.06 8.21
C GLU A 25 -2.13 2.98 7.25
N LEU A 26 -1.32 2.44 6.32
CA LEU A 26 -0.68 3.23 5.25
C LEU A 26 -1.71 4.03 4.45
N LEU A 27 -2.75 3.37 3.92
CA LEU A 27 -3.75 4.03 3.07
C LEU A 27 -4.52 5.11 3.80
N PHE A 28 -5.06 4.78 4.98
CA PHE A 28 -6.12 5.58 5.58
C PHE A 28 -5.66 6.47 6.74
N GLU A 29 -4.56 6.12 7.41
CA GLU A 29 -4.08 6.90 8.56
C GLU A 29 -2.87 7.77 8.20
N HIS A 30 -1.95 7.25 7.37
CA HIS A 30 -0.76 7.98 6.97
C HIS A 30 -0.95 8.77 5.68
N LEU A 31 -1.40 8.13 4.61
CA LEU A 31 -1.66 8.79 3.34
C LEU A 31 -2.98 9.58 3.35
N ASN A 32 -3.92 9.26 4.26
CA ASN A 32 -5.24 9.88 4.40
C ASN A 32 -6.08 9.81 3.11
N ILE A 33 -5.99 8.70 2.39
CA ILE A 33 -6.86 8.44 1.24
C ILE A 33 -8.31 8.29 1.72
N VAL A 34 -9.24 8.88 0.99
CA VAL A 34 -10.66 8.84 1.36
C VAL A 34 -11.24 7.45 1.08
N LYS A 35 -11.83 6.84 2.12
CA LYS A 35 -12.54 5.56 1.96
C LYS A 35 -13.84 5.75 1.20
N GLN A 36 -14.15 4.78 0.36
CA GLN A 36 -15.40 4.69 -0.38
C GLN A 36 -16.06 3.32 -0.13
N ALA A 37 -17.33 3.20 -0.46
CA ALA A 37 -17.99 1.90 -0.48
C ALA A 37 -17.35 1.01 -1.57
N PRO A 38 -17.28 -0.32 -1.36
CA PRO A 38 -16.63 -1.23 -2.31
C PRO A 38 -17.13 -1.14 -3.75
N ASP A 39 -18.40 -0.86 -3.95
CA ASP A 39 -18.99 -0.73 -5.29
C ASP A 39 -18.99 0.71 -5.83
N SER A 40 -18.32 1.63 -5.15
CA SER A 40 -18.24 3.02 -5.61
C SER A 40 -17.52 3.10 -6.95
N LYS A 41 -18.14 3.81 -7.90
CA LYS A 41 -17.52 4.14 -9.19
C LYS A 41 -16.91 5.54 -9.22
N THR A 42 -16.88 6.20 -8.07
CA THR A 42 -16.33 7.55 -7.95
C THR A 42 -14.83 7.48 -8.07
N LYS A 43 -14.27 8.06 -9.11
CA LYS A 43 -12.83 8.26 -9.22
C LYS A 43 -12.40 9.39 -8.31
N SER A 44 -11.22 9.27 -7.74
CA SER A 44 -10.55 10.34 -7.04
C SER A 44 -9.36 10.86 -7.86
N ASP A 45 -8.86 12.04 -7.50
CA ASP A 45 -7.69 12.62 -8.14
C ASP A 45 -6.37 12.07 -7.55
N GLU A 46 -6.46 11.16 -6.57
CA GLU A 46 -5.28 10.54 -5.98
C GLU A 46 -4.63 9.55 -6.94
N VAL A 47 -3.33 9.74 -7.15
CA VAL A 47 -2.45 8.85 -7.89
C VAL A 47 -1.38 8.34 -6.91
N ILE A 48 -1.37 7.04 -6.66
CA ILE A 48 -0.51 6.40 -5.67
C ILE A 48 0.58 5.59 -6.38
N LEU A 49 1.84 5.95 -6.17
CA LEU A 49 2.98 5.12 -6.56
C LEU A 49 3.29 4.14 -5.42
N VAL A 50 3.36 2.85 -5.74
CA VAL A 50 3.67 1.79 -4.78
C VAL A 50 4.99 1.12 -5.17
N THR A 51 6.04 1.27 -4.36
CA THR A 51 7.29 0.51 -4.51
C THR A 51 7.26 -0.75 -3.65
N GLY A 52 7.93 -1.83 -4.09
CA GLY A 52 7.77 -3.14 -3.45
C GLY A 52 6.37 -3.75 -3.63
N ALA A 53 5.65 -3.33 -4.66
CA ALA A 53 4.23 -3.60 -4.89
C ALA A 53 3.85 -5.08 -4.97
N ALA A 54 4.75 -5.95 -5.45
CA ALA A 54 4.52 -7.40 -5.56
C ALA A 54 4.80 -8.17 -4.25
N GLY A 55 5.25 -7.49 -3.20
CA GLY A 55 5.47 -8.07 -1.87
C GLY A 55 4.16 -8.30 -1.10
N GLY A 56 4.26 -8.83 0.13
CA GLY A 56 3.10 -9.14 0.97
C GLY A 56 2.22 -7.92 1.25
N VAL A 57 2.81 -6.83 1.77
CA VAL A 57 2.08 -5.58 2.06
C VAL A 57 1.55 -4.95 0.76
N GLY A 58 2.40 -4.83 -0.28
CA GLY A 58 2.00 -4.24 -1.56
C GLY A 58 0.83 -4.98 -2.21
N SER A 59 0.80 -6.30 -2.10
CA SER A 59 -0.28 -7.12 -2.65
C SER A 59 -1.63 -6.85 -1.97
N ILE A 60 -1.66 -6.63 -0.66
CA ILE A 60 -2.89 -6.24 0.05
C ILE A 60 -3.21 -4.76 -0.19
N PHE A 61 -2.19 -3.90 -0.19
CA PHE A 61 -2.34 -2.46 -0.44
C PHE A 61 -3.06 -2.18 -1.77
N ILE A 62 -2.60 -2.80 -2.87
CA ILE A 62 -3.23 -2.64 -4.19
C ILE A 62 -4.71 -3.04 -4.12
N GLN A 63 -5.02 -4.19 -3.55
CA GLN A 63 -6.40 -4.68 -3.48
C GLN A 63 -7.29 -3.76 -2.65
N LEU A 64 -6.83 -3.30 -1.47
CA LEU A 64 -7.58 -2.35 -0.64
C LEU A 64 -7.79 -1.02 -1.35
N ALA A 65 -6.74 -0.47 -1.97
CA ALA A 65 -6.85 0.76 -2.75
C ALA A 65 -7.90 0.64 -3.85
N LYS A 66 -7.94 -0.49 -4.56
CA LYS A 66 -8.91 -0.72 -5.64
C LYS A 66 -10.30 -1.05 -5.15
N ALA A 67 -10.44 -1.73 -4.01
CA ALA A 67 -11.73 -2.13 -3.47
C ALA A 67 -12.49 -0.96 -2.83
N ILE A 68 -11.80 -0.10 -2.09
CA ILE A 68 -12.44 0.89 -1.21
C ILE A 68 -11.86 2.30 -1.32
N THR A 69 -11.27 2.62 -2.47
CA THR A 69 -10.91 4.00 -2.85
C THR A 69 -11.16 4.23 -4.34
N GLY A 70 -11.15 5.48 -4.77
CA GLY A 70 -11.21 5.82 -6.20
C GLY A 70 -9.84 6.08 -6.82
N ALA A 71 -8.75 5.80 -6.09
CA ALA A 71 -7.39 6.16 -6.47
C ALA A 71 -6.86 5.37 -7.67
N THR A 72 -6.00 6.01 -8.44
CA THR A 72 -5.19 5.35 -9.47
C THR A 72 -3.93 4.78 -8.83
N VAL A 73 -3.65 3.50 -9.07
CA VAL A 73 -2.50 2.79 -8.49
C VAL A 73 -1.46 2.50 -9.55
N ILE A 74 -0.25 3.03 -9.36
CA ILE A 74 0.96 2.71 -10.15
C ILE A 74 1.81 1.75 -9.31
N ALA A 75 1.94 0.50 -9.74
CA ALA A 75 2.75 -0.51 -9.06
C ALA A 75 4.14 -0.63 -9.71
N THR A 76 5.20 -0.77 -8.90
CA THR A 76 6.52 -1.09 -9.44
C THR A 76 6.74 -2.59 -9.49
N ALA A 77 7.13 -3.12 -10.64
CA ALA A 77 7.53 -4.52 -10.82
C ALA A 77 8.43 -4.67 -12.05
N SER A 78 9.52 -5.43 -11.95
CA SER A 78 10.48 -5.62 -13.05
C SER A 78 10.37 -6.98 -13.74
N ARG A 79 10.01 -8.05 -13.00
CA ARG A 79 9.89 -9.41 -13.55
C ARG A 79 8.50 -9.62 -14.13
N GLU A 80 8.39 -10.36 -15.22
CA GLU A 80 7.12 -10.67 -15.88
C GLU A 80 6.09 -11.26 -14.90
N SER A 81 6.49 -12.21 -14.05
CA SER A 81 5.62 -12.80 -13.04
C SER A 81 5.10 -11.80 -12.02
N SER A 82 5.94 -10.87 -11.55
CA SER A 82 5.53 -9.82 -10.60
C SER A 82 4.66 -8.77 -11.28
N GLN A 83 4.91 -8.42 -12.52
CA GLN A 83 4.04 -7.53 -13.30
C GLN A 83 2.65 -8.14 -13.51
N ALA A 84 2.58 -9.42 -13.90
CA ALA A 84 1.32 -10.13 -14.04
C ALA A 84 0.57 -10.20 -12.70
N TRP A 85 1.29 -10.43 -11.60
CA TRP A 85 0.71 -10.48 -10.27
C TRP A 85 0.07 -9.16 -9.86
N VAL A 86 0.79 -8.04 -9.91
CA VAL A 86 0.24 -6.75 -9.49
C VAL A 86 -0.92 -6.29 -10.38
N LYS A 87 -0.88 -6.62 -11.69
CA LYS A 87 -2.01 -6.39 -12.61
C LYS A 87 -3.24 -7.20 -12.19
N LYS A 88 -3.04 -8.49 -11.88
CA LYS A 88 -4.12 -9.36 -11.39
C LYS A 88 -4.77 -8.81 -10.12
N LEU A 89 -3.99 -8.19 -9.24
CA LEU A 89 -4.47 -7.58 -8.00
C LEU A 89 -5.18 -6.23 -8.22
N GLY A 90 -5.17 -5.69 -9.43
CA GLY A 90 -5.91 -4.50 -9.80
C GLY A 90 -5.09 -3.23 -9.97
N ALA A 91 -3.75 -3.29 -9.99
CA ALA A 91 -2.93 -2.12 -10.31
C ALA A 91 -3.31 -1.56 -11.70
N ASP A 92 -3.58 -0.25 -11.77
CA ASP A 92 -3.96 0.41 -13.01
C ASP A 92 -2.79 0.49 -13.98
N HIS A 93 -1.60 0.76 -13.44
CA HIS A 93 -0.36 0.87 -14.22
C HIS A 93 0.78 0.10 -13.55
N VAL A 94 1.71 -0.36 -14.36
CA VAL A 94 2.92 -1.03 -13.88
C VAL A 94 4.14 -0.38 -14.53
N VAL A 95 5.11 0.00 -13.70
CA VAL A 95 6.40 0.57 -14.13
C VAL A 95 7.56 -0.31 -13.63
N ASP A 96 8.63 -0.34 -14.41
CA ASP A 96 9.80 -1.15 -14.12
C ASP A 96 10.80 -0.35 -13.26
N HIS A 97 10.95 -0.74 -12.00
CA HIS A 97 11.84 -0.07 -11.05
C HIS A 97 13.35 -0.22 -11.37
N THR A 98 13.72 -1.05 -12.33
CA THR A 98 15.12 -1.15 -12.81
C THR A 98 15.47 -0.08 -13.82
N LYS A 99 14.48 0.74 -14.23
CA LYS A 99 14.61 1.85 -15.17
C LYS A 99 14.20 3.17 -14.50
N PRO A 100 14.59 4.32 -15.04
CA PRO A 100 14.18 5.61 -14.50
C PRO A 100 12.66 5.73 -14.36
N LEU A 101 12.18 5.83 -13.13
CA LEU A 101 10.74 5.91 -12.83
C LEU A 101 10.08 7.20 -13.33
N PRO A 102 10.72 8.42 -13.21
CA PRO A 102 10.09 9.65 -13.63
C PRO A 102 9.62 9.62 -15.09
N ALA A 103 10.48 9.22 -16.00
CA ALA A 103 10.14 9.15 -17.43
C ALA A 103 9.03 8.13 -17.73
N GLN A 104 9.00 7.00 -17.02
CA GLN A 104 7.93 6.03 -17.18
C GLN A 104 6.58 6.55 -16.65
N ILE A 105 6.60 7.24 -15.51
CA ILE A 105 5.39 7.82 -14.90
C ILE A 105 4.84 8.92 -15.80
N GLU A 106 5.69 9.81 -16.31
CA GLU A 106 5.31 10.87 -17.25
C GLU A 106 4.64 10.29 -18.51
N ALA A 107 5.19 9.20 -19.06
CA ALA A 107 4.65 8.54 -20.25
C ALA A 107 3.25 7.94 -20.06
N LEU A 108 2.79 7.72 -18.80
CA LEU A 108 1.44 7.23 -18.52
C LEU A 108 0.34 8.26 -18.83
N ASN A 109 0.66 9.54 -18.83
CA ASN A 109 -0.29 10.66 -19.07
C ASN A 109 -1.53 10.63 -18.15
N ILE A 110 -1.35 10.28 -16.88
CA ILE A 110 -2.43 10.11 -15.89
C ILE A 110 -2.48 11.22 -14.84
N GLY A 111 -1.71 12.27 -15.02
CA GLY A 111 -1.53 13.32 -14.02
C GLY A 111 -0.31 13.07 -13.13
N SER A 112 -0.17 13.90 -12.11
CA SER A 112 0.98 13.84 -11.20
C SER A 112 0.74 12.86 -10.04
N VAL A 113 1.80 12.21 -9.58
CA VAL A 113 1.75 11.36 -8.38
C VAL A 113 1.45 12.25 -7.16
N THR A 114 0.43 11.89 -6.40
CA THR A 114 0.01 12.61 -5.19
C THR A 114 0.50 11.93 -3.92
N HIS A 115 0.65 10.60 -3.96
CA HIS A 115 1.02 9.79 -2.81
C HIS A 115 2.04 8.71 -3.19
N VAL A 116 2.91 8.37 -2.25
CA VAL A 116 3.86 7.26 -2.38
C VAL A 116 3.69 6.32 -1.18
N ALA A 117 3.48 5.04 -1.47
CA ALA A 117 3.65 3.96 -0.50
C ALA A 117 5.01 3.27 -0.77
N SER A 118 5.99 3.58 0.07
CA SER A 118 7.34 3.04 -0.04
C SER A 118 7.47 1.80 0.85
N LEU A 119 7.45 0.63 0.21
CA LEU A 119 7.43 -0.64 0.93
C LEU A 119 8.78 -1.37 0.89
N HIS A 120 9.77 -0.77 0.23
CA HIS A 120 11.12 -1.33 0.12
C HIS A 120 12.09 -0.32 -0.49
N SER A 121 13.33 -0.30 0.05
CA SER A 121 14.46 0.52 -0.46
C SER A 121 14.13 2.00 -0.56
N THR A 122 13.51 2.56 0.49
CA THR A 122 13.10 3.98 0.53
C THR A 122 14.29 4.91 0.27
N ASP A 123 15.46 4.62 0.82
CA ASP A 123 16.70 5.37 0.60
C ASP A 123 17.07 5.49 -0.88
N THR A 124 16.96 4.41 -1.62
CA THR A 124 17.27 4.34 -3.06
C THR A 124 16.34 5.20 -3.90
N TYR A 125 15.06 5.26 -3.53
CA TYR A 125 14.04 5.95 -4.32
C TYR A 125 13.63 7.32 -3.78
N PHE A 126 14.18 7.77 -2.65
CA PHE A 126 13.73 8.99 -1.98
C PHE A 126 13.81 10.24 -2.85
N GLU A 127 14.89 10.40 -3.61
CA GLU A 127 15.01 11.51 -4.59
C GLU A 127 13.93 11.43 -5.66
N THR A 128 13.73 10.26 -6.24
CA THR A 128 12.67 10.02 -7.23
C THR A 128 11.30 10.38 -6.68
N TYR A 129 11.00 10.04 -5.41
CA TYR A 129 9.71 10.42 -4.80
C TYR A 129 9.54 11.93 -4.73
N THR A 130 10.58 12.66 -4.33
CA THR A 130 10.51 14.14 -4.26
C THR A 130 10.40 14.77 -5.64
N GLU A 131 10.91 14.12 -6.69
CA GLU A 131 10.78 14.57 -8.08
C GLU A 131 9.35 14.37 -8.61
N VAL A 132 8.79 13.16 -8.46
CA VAL A 132 7.51 12.80 -9.11
C VAL A 132 6.28 13.30 -8.35
N LEU A 133 6.39 13.54 -7.04
CA LEU A 133 5.28 14.02 -6.22
C LEU A 133 4.87 15.45 -6.57
N THR A 134 3.57 15.68 -6.60
CA THR A 134 2.99 17.03 -6.62
C THR A 134 3.27 17.78 -5.31
N PRO A 135 3.23 19.13 -5.28
CA PRO A 135 3.24 19.86 -4.02
C PRO A 135 2.17 19.35 -3.05
N PHE A 136 2.52 19.32 -1.75
CA PHE A 136 1.73 18.77 -0.65
C PHE A 136 1.49 17.25 -0.72
N GLY A 137 2.20 16.54 -1.61
CA GLY A 137 2.17 15.09 -1.69
C GLY A 137 2.68 14.41 -0.41
N LYS A 138 2.33 13.14 -0.24
CA LYS A 138 2.67 12.38 0.97
C LYS A 138 3.48 11.13 0.62
N ILE A 139 4.44 10.82 1.48
CA ILE A 139 5.22 9.59 1.45
C ILE A 139 4.91 8.83 2.74
N ALA A 140 4.51 7.57 2.64
CA ALA A 140 4.44 6.67 3.79
C ALA A 140 5.31 5.44 3.52
N MET A 141 6.13 5.06 4.50
CA MET A 141 7.12 3.99 4.38
C MET A 141 7.08 3.00 5.54
N ILE A 142 7.63 1.80 5.32
CA ILE A 142 7.66 0.71 6.30
C ILE A 142 9.05 0.17 6.57
N ASP A 143 10.04 0.48 5.74
CA ASP A 143 11.41 0.04 5.89
C ASP A 143 12.23 1.02 6.75
N ASP A 144 13.44 0.60 7.12
CA ASP A 144 14.33 1.29 8.04
C ASP A 144 15.60 1.78 7.32
N PRO A 145 15.51 2.86 6.51
CA PRO A 145 16.69 3.44 5.86
C PRO A 145 17.67 3.99 6.90
N GLU A 146 18.96 3.83 6.68
CA GLU A 146 20.00 4.35 7.60
C GLU A 146 19.95 5.89 7.71
N SER A 147 19.64 6.57 6.62
CA SER A 147 19.50 8.02 6.58
C SER A 147 18.62 8.47 5.42
N LEU A 148 17.90 9.58 5.62
CA LEU A 148 17.14 10.27 4.57
C LEU A 148 17.41 11.78 4.67
N ASP A 149 17.71 12.41 3.55
CA ASP A 149 17.80 13.87 3.48
C ASP A 149 16.39 14.49 3.39
N VAL A 150 15.76 14.63 4.54
CA VAL A 150 14.41 15.20 4.66
C VAL A 150 14.32 16.67 4.21
N SER A 151 15.46 17.37 4.05
CA SER A 151 15.45 18.75 3.54
C SER A 151 14.88 18.84 2.12
N LYS A 152 14.95 17.78 1.34
CA LYS A 152 14.39 17.67 -0.02
C LYS A 152 12.87 17.77 -0.05
N LEU A 153 12.18 17.49 1.05
CA LEU A 153 10.72 17.60 1.16
C LEU A 153 10.23 19.06 1.16
N LYS A 154 11.09 20.00 1.60
CA LYS A 154 10.73 21.38 1.87
C LYS A 154 10.14 22.10 0.66
N MET A 155 10.76 21.97 -0.51
CA MET A 155 10.41 22.78 -1.70
C MET A 155 8.98 22.53 -2.20
N LYS A 156 8.46 21.33 -1.99
CA LYS A 156 7.09 20.97 -2.36
C LYS A 156 6.17 20.77 -1.15
N SER A 157 6.62 21.15 0.05
CA SER A 157 5.86 20.93 1.32
C SER A 157 5.37 19.50 1.47
N LEU A 158 6.23 18.53 1.13
CA LEU A 158 5.88 17.11 1.23
C LEU A 158 5.86 16.66 2.68
N SER A 159 5.04 15.66 3.00
CA SER A 159 5.04 14.99 4.30
C SER A 159 5.58 13.57 4.21
N LEU A 160 6.26 13.15 5.28
CA LEU A 160 6.83 11.82 5.43
C LEU A 160 6.23 11.17 6.66
N HIS A 161 5.76 9.94 6.52
CA HIS A 161 5.14 9.15 7.56
C HIS A 161 5.81 7.78 7.65
N TRP A 162 6.02 7.29 8.87
CA TRP A 162 6.40 5.92 9.12
C TRP A 162 5.20 5.11 9.55
N GLU A 163 5.01 3.96 8.93
CA GLU A 163 4.06 2.97 9.38
C GLU A 163 4.78 1.86 10.14
N PHE A 164 4.33 1.59 11.36
CA PHE A 164 4.78 0.49 12.17
C PHE A 164 3.58 -0.15 12.88
N MET A 165 3.06 -1.23 12.32
CA MET A 165 1.85 -1.89 12.78
C MET A 165 1.83 -2.26 14.26
N PHE A 166 2.99 -2.39 14.90
CA PHE A 166 3.10 -2.71 16.32
C PHE A 166 3.03 -1.48 17.23
N ALA A 167 3.03 -0.26 16.69
CA ALA A 167 3.04 0.96 17.49
C ALA A 167 1.88 1.00 18.50
N ARG A 168 0.67 0.69 18.05
CA ARG A 168 -0.52 0.68 18.93
C ARG A 168 -0.41 -0.33 20.07
N SER A 169 0.04 -1.55 19.78
CA SER A 169 0.16 -2.63 20.78
C SER A 169 1.36 -2.44 21.70
N MET A 170 2.51 -2.02 21.18
CA MET A 170 3.73 -1.84 21.97
C MET A 170 3.63 -0.65 22.95
N PHE A 171 2.97 0.42 22.54
CA PHE A 171 2.85 1.62 23.35
C PHE A 171 1.46 1.77 24.03
N ASN A 172 0.64 0.74 23.97
CA ASN A 172 -0.69 0.70 24.57
C ASN A 172 -1.51 1.96 24.22
N ALA A 173 -1.60 2.25 22.91
CA ALA A 173 -2.26 3.42 22.41
C ALA A 173 -3.76 3.43 22.77
N LYS A 174 -4.34 4.65 22.98
CA LYS A 174 -5.74 4.81 23.39
C LYS A 174 -6.73 4.23 22.38
N ASP A 175 -6.34 4.15 21.12
CA ASP A 175 -7.12 3.68 19.99
C ASP A 175 -6.75 2.24 19.55
N LEU A 176 -6.21 1.42 20.46
CA LEU A 176 -5.82 0.02 20.19
C LEU A 176 -6.94 -0.79 19.52
N ILE A 177 -8.20 -0.47 19.80
CA ILE A 177 -9.37 -1.12 19.20
C ILE A 177 -9.45 -0.95 17.68
N GLU A 178 -8.83 0.08 17.10
CA GLU A 178 -8.90 0.37 15.67
C GLU A 178 -8.29 -0.78 14.83
N GLN A 179 -7.25 -1.45 15.34
CA GLN A 179 -6.69 -2.63 14.66
C GLN A 179 -7.66 -3.81 14.60
N SER A 180 -8.50 -3.98 15.61
CA SER A 180 -9.57 -4.99 15.56
C SER A 180 -10.65 -4.61 14.53
N LYS A 181 -11.03 -3.34 14.48
CA LYS A 181 -12.03 -2.84 13.52
C LYS A 181 -11.55 -2.97 12.08
N LEU A 182 -10.31 -2.57 11.80
CA LEU A 182 -9.77 -2.68 10.44
C LEU A 182 -9.62 -4.14 9.99
N LEU A 183 -9.19 -5.05 10.88
CA LEU A 183 -9.11 -6.47 10.54
C LEU A 183 -10.50 -7.08 10.25
N ASN A 184 -11.52 -6.68 11.02
CA ASN A 184 -12.89 -7.11 10.76
C ASN A 184 -13.39 -6.59 9.41
N HIS A 185 -13.12 -5.31 9.08
CA HIS A 185 -13.46 -4.75 7.78
C HIS A 185 -12.75 -5.47 6.63
N VAL A 186 -11.46 -5.81 6.79
CA VAL A 186 -10.73 -6.61 5.78
C VAL A 186 -11.33 -8.01 5.65
N ALA A 187 -11.74 -8.65 6.77
CA ALA A 187 -12.41 -9.95 6.73
C ALA A 187 -13.73 -9.88 5.93
N ASP A 188 -14.53 -8.84 6.16
CA ASP A 188 -15.77 -8.61 5.40
C ASP A 188 -15.51 -8.42 3.89
N LEU A 189 -14.45 -7.65 3.54
CA LEU A 189 -14.07 -7.45 2.13
C LEU A 189 -13.61 -8.75 1.45
N ILE A 190 -12.96 -9.63 2.21
CA ILE A 190 -12.56 -10.96 1.70
C ILE A 190 -13.77 -11.85 1.51
N ASP A 191 -14.67 -11.92 2.48
CA ASP A 191 -15.87 -12.76 2.40
C ASP A 191 -16.84 -12.30 1.30
N GLN A 192 -16.80 -11.01 0.95
CA GLN A 192 -17.51 -10.42 -0.19
C GLN A 192 -16.77 -10.57 -1.53
N GLY A 193 -15.54 -11.07 -1.54
CA GLY A 193 -14.76 -11.31 -2.75
C GLY A 193 -14.02 -10.09 -3.33
N TYR A 194 -13.96 -8.96 -2.62
CA TYR A 194 -13.22 -7.77 -3.04
C TYR A 194 -11.71 -7.89 -2.82
N VAL A 195 -11.29 -8.65 -1.81
CA VAL A 195 -9.90 -8.90 -1.47
C VAL A 195 -9.67 -10.40 -1.38
N GLN A 196 -8.55 -10.87 -1.92
CA GLN A 196 -8.13 -12.28 -1.82
C GLN A 196 -6.89 -12.40 -0.93
N THR A 197 -6.71 -13.57 -0.32
CA THR A 197 -5.46 -13.89 0.40
C THR A 197 -4.27 -13.83 -0.53
N THR A 198 -3.12 -13.42 0.02
CA THR A 198 -1.84 -13.31 -0.71
C THR A 198 -0.85 -14.37 -0.26
N ILE A 199 -1.32 -15.48 0.28
CA ILE A 199 -0.47 -16.62 0.66
C ILE A 199 0.33 -17.10 -0.55
N GLY A 200 1.65 -17.08 -0.44
CA GLY A 200 2.53 -17.54 -1.51
C GLY A 200 2.78 -19.05 -1.45
N LYS A 201 3.11 -19.56 -0.26
CA LYS A 201 3.42 -20.98 -0.04
C LYS A 201 3.11 -21.39 1.40
N ASN A 202 2.42 -22.50 1.56
CA ASN A 202 2.27 -23.15 2.85
C ASN A 202 3.43 -24.15 3.03
N LEU A 203 4.22 -23.95 4.10
CA LEU A 203 5.37 -24.81 4.42
C LEU A 203 5.00 -25.98 5.37
N GLY A 204 3.73 -26.09 5.75
CA GLY A 204 3.25 -27.09 6.70
C GLY A 204 3.36 -26.62 8.15
N THR A 205 3.19 -27.58 9.07
CA THR A 205 3.36 -27.38 10.52
C THR A 205 4.80 -27.65 10.92
N ILE A 206 5.27 -26.93 11.94
CA ILE A 206 6.57 -27.16 12.58
C ILE A 206 6.46 -28.40 13.48
#